data_9ea72002505003c14b9aee81555eea44
#
_entry.id   9ea72002505003c14b9aee81555eea44
#
_cell.length_a   1.000
_cell.length_b   1.000
_cell.length_c   1.000
_cell.angle_alpha   90.00
_cell.angle_beta   90.00
_cell.angle_gamma   90.00
#
_symmetry.space_group_name_H-M   'P 1'
#
loop_
_entity.id
_entity.type
_entity.pdbx_description
1 polymer ?
#
loop_
_entity_poly.entity_id
_entity_poly.type
_entity_poly.pdbx_seq_one_letter_code
_entity_poly.pdbx_strand_id
1 'polypeptide(L)'
;LVQGEMRLFYQPKVWLTSGKVVGFEALIRWQHPQRGLVPPAQFIPLLEQHPLAIQMGNWVLETALAQLAQWNVAGLHTCVSVNIESLQLQDSSFVPRLRAQLAAQPTVQATQLELEILETGALNNMAQVSALIAQLQQMGVSCALDDFGTGFSSLTFLKQLGARPIK
;
A
#
# COMPACT_ATOMS: atom_id res chain seq x y z
N LEU A 1 -15.70 8.31 1.72
CA LEU A 1 -14.74 8.64 2.80
C LEU A 1 -15.43 9.39 3.93
N VAL A 2 -16.04 10.54 3.64
CA VAL A 2 -16.64 11.44 4.66
C VAL A 2 -17.79 10.77 5.47
N GLN A 3 -18.55 9.86 4.86
CA GLN A 3 -19.67 9.17 5.51
C GLN A 3 -19.25 7.91 6.29
N GLY A 4 -17.97 7.62 6.38
CA GLY A 4 -17.45 6.46 7.11
C GLY A 4 -17.89 5.11 6.52
N GLU A 5 -18.10 5.06 5.20
CA GLU A 5 -18.53 3.83 4.51
C GLU A 5 -17.36 2.93 4.08
N MET A 6 -16.13 3.46 4.10
CA MET A 6 -14.96 2.66 3.77
C MET A 6 -14.49 1.83 4.97
N ARG A 7 -14.01 0.61 4.68
CA ARG A 7 -13.45 -0.33 5.65
C ARG A 7 -12.14 -0.90 5.10
N LEU A 8 -11.19 -1.19 5.99
CA LEU A 8 -10.06 -2.06 5.67
C LEU A 8 -10.28 -3.45 6.26
N PHE A 9 -10.09 -4.45 5.42
CA PHE A 9 -9.97 -5.84 5.81
C PHE A 9 -8.50 -6.23 5.72
N TYR A 10 -8.06 -7.15 6.56
CA TYR A 10 -6.67 -7.56 6.64
C TYR A 10 -6.57 -9.05 6.32
N GLN A 11 -6.02 -9.36 5.15
CA GLN A 11 -5.81 -10.73 4.71
C GLN A 11 -4.43 -11.20 5.17
N PRO A 12 -4.33 -12.34 5.90
CA PRO A 12 -3.05 -12.84 6.35
C PRO A 12 -2.17 -13.30 5.18
N LYS A 13 -0.90 -12.86 5.19
CA LYS A 13 0.17 -13.36 4.34
C LYS A 13 0.88 -14.48 5.11
N VAL A 14 1.03 -15.66 4.51
CA VAL A 14 1.63 -16.82 5.17
C VAL A 14 2.88 -17.29 4.44
N TRP A 15 3.86 -17.73 5.21
CA TRP A 15 5.04 -18.37 4.65
C TRP A 15 4.69 -19.80 4.24
N LEU A 16 4.79 -20.12 2.94
CA LEU A 16 4.30 -21.39 2.37
C LEU A 16 4.92 -22.63 3.01
N THR A 17 6.21 -22.59 3.36
CA THR A 17 6.92 -23.73 3.94
C THR A 17 6.60 -24.01 5.39
N SER A 18 6.19 -22.99 6.16
CA SER A 18 5.95 -23.11 7.61
C SER A 18 4.50 -22.86 8.02
N GLY A 19 3.65 -22.30 7.14
CA GLY A 19 2.29 -21.88 7.46
C GLY A 19 2.21 -20.70 8.42
N LYS A 20 3.35 -20.10 8.80
CA LYS A 20 3.36 -18.95 9.73
C LYS A 20 2.87 -17.69 9.06
N VAL A 21 2.04 -16.93 9.76
CA VAL A 21 1.64 -15.57 9.35
C VAL A 21 2.86 -14.66 9.45
N VAL A 22 3.19 -13.96 8.35
CA VAL A 22 4.32 -13.03 8.25
C VAL A 22 3.90 -11.58 8.11
N GLY A 23 2.62 -11.33 7.87
CA GLY A 23 2.05 -10.00 7.72
C GLY A 23 0.59 -10.07 7.29
N PHE A 24 0.05 -8.93 6.98
CA PHE A 24 -1.32 -8.79 6.46
C PHE A 24 -1.33 -7.84 5.27
N GLU A 25 -2.18 -8.12 4.29
CA GLU A 25 -2.50 -7.18 3.22
C GLU A 25 -3.76 -6.41 3.58
N ALA A 26 -3.68 -5.07 3.53
CA ALA A 26 -4.81 -4.19 3.79
C ALA A 26 -5.65 -4.01 2.53
N LEU A 27 -6.84 -4.54 2.56
CA LEU A 27 -7.76 -4.60 1.43
C LEU A 27 -8.96 -3.69 1.70
N ILE A 28 -9.08 -2.63 0.90
CA ILE A 28 -10.22 -1.70 1.01
C ILE A 28 -11.52 -2.38 0.58
N ARG A 29 -12.61 -2.06 1.28
CA ARG A 29 -13.99 -2.46 0.97
C ARG A 29 -14.92 -1.27 1.14
N TRP A 30 -15.94 -1.18 0.33
CA TRP A 30 -16.96 -0.16 0.46
C TRP A 30 -18.23 -0.75 1.07
N GLN A 31 -18.53 -0.36 2.30
CA GLN A 31 -19.78 -0.70 2.99
C GLN A 31 -20.88 0.22 2.49
N HIS A 32 -21.44 -0.09 1.31
CA HIS A 32 -22.47 0.72 0.68
C HIS A 32 -23.82 0.52 1.38
N PRO A 33 -24.57 1.59 1.73
CA PRO A 33 -25.80 1.47 2.53
C PRO A 33 -26.90 0.63 1.89
N GLN A 34 -26.95 0.58 0.54
CA GLN A 34 -27.98 -0.19 -0.19
C GLN A 34 -27.42 -1.47 -0.83
N ARG A 35 -26.13 -1.52 -1.17
CA ARG A 35 -25.51 -2.64 -1.91
C ARG A 35 -24.73 -3.60 -1.02
N GLY A 36 -24.62 -3.30 0.28
CA GLY A 36 -23.79 -4.07 1.20
C GLY A 36 -22.29 -3.89 0.93
N LEU A 37 -21.49 -4.93 1.13
CA LEU A 37 -20.05 -4.87 0.98
C LEU A 37 -19.64 -4.98 -0.50
N VAL A 38 -19.17 -3.87 -1.05
CA VAL A 38 -18.73 -3.74 -2.46
C VAL A 38 -17.20 -3.96 -2.55
N PRO A 39 -16.73 -4.89 -3.39
CA PRO A 39 -15.30 -5.16 -3.56
C PRO A 39 -14.60 -4.07 -4.39
N PRO A 40 -13.25 -3.93 -4.24
CA PRO A 40 -12.46 -2.90 -4.92
C PRO A 40 -12.64 -2.87 -6.44
N ALA A 41 -12.67 -4.03 -7.09
CA ALA A 41 -12.84 -4.15 -8.54
C ALA A 41 -14.08 -3.45 -9.11
N GLN A 42 -15.07 -3.14 -8.28
CA GLN A 42 -16.29 -2.44 -8.73
C GLN A 42 -16.22 -0.91 -8.58
N PHE A 43 -15.29 -0.35 -7.79
CA PHE A 43 -15.23 1.09 -7.57
C PHE A 43 -13.84 1.70 -7.80
N ILE A 44 -12.74 0.96 -7.62
CA ILE A 44 -11.38 1.47 -7.89
C ILE A 44 -11.24 1.95 -9.35
N PRO A 45 -11.68 1.20 -10.39
CA PRO A 45 -11.55 1.67 -11.78
C PRO A 45 -12.27 3.00 -12.06
N LEU A 46 -13.31 3.33 -11.28
CA LEU A 46 -14.03 4.60 -11.41
C LEU A 46 -13.22 5.79 -10.86
N LEU A 47 -12.18 5.52 -10.09
CA LEU A 47 -11.35 6.52 -9.42
C LEU A 47 -9.94 6.68 -10.03
N GLU A 48 -9.52 5.79 -10.95
CA GLU A 48 -8.13 5.74 -11.47
C GLU A 48 -7.60 7.09 -11.98
N GLN A 49 -8.46 7.91 -12.57
CA GLN A 49 -8.10 9.24 -13.09
C GLN A 49 -8.68 10.39 -12.24
N HIS A 50 -9.25 10.08 -11.07
CA HIS A 50 -9.97 11.05 -10.28
C HIS A 50 -9.17 11.47 -9.03
N PRO A 51 -9.13 12.78 -8.65
CA PRO A 51 -8.41 13.24 -7.45
C PRO A 51 -8.82 12.54 -6.14
N LEU A 52 -10.01 11.96 -6.07
CA LEU A 52 -10.45 11.14 -4.94
C LEU A 52 -9.59 9.89 -4.72
N ALA A 53 -8.91 9.37 -5.75
CA ALA A 53 -7.97 8.25 -5.59
C ALA A 53 -6.85 8.60 -4.59
N ILE A 54 -6.29 9.81 -4.69
CA ILE A 54 -5.26 10.30 -3.75
C ILE A 54 -5.83 10.40 -2.33
N GLN A 55 -7.05 10.95 -2.17
CA GLN A 55 -7.68 11.07 -0.86
C GLN A 55 -7.98 9.69 -0.26
N MET A 56 -8.45 8.75 -1.09
CA MET A 56 -8.73 7.37 -0.68
C MET A 56 -7.43 6.66 -0.25
N GLY A 57 -6.37 6.76 -1.05
CA GLY A 57 -5.10 6.14 -0.71
C GLY A 57 -4.48 6.72 0.57
N ASN A 58 -4.63 8.04 0.81
CA ASN A 58 -4.20 8.67 2.06
C ASN A 58 -4.99 8.13 3.26
N TRP A 59 -6.30 7.97 3.12
CA TRP A 59 -7.16 7.37 4.15
C TRP A 59 -6.78 5.91 4.43
N VAL A 60 -6.47 5.14 3.39
CA VAL A 60 -6.01 3.75 3.53
C VAL A 60 -4.73 3.68 4.36
N LEU A 61 -3.72 4.51 4.02
CA LEU A 61 -2.45 4.55 4.75
C LEU A 61 -2.64 4.97 6.21
N GLU A 62 -3.41 6.03 6.46
CA GLU A 62 -3.71 6.50 7.82
C GLU A 62 -4.41 5.41 8.63
N THR A 63 -5.41 4.74 8.06
CA THR A 63 -6.17 3.67 8.71
C THR A 63 -5.28 2.44 8.98
N ALA A 64 -4.42 2.06 8.02
CA ALA A 64 -3.50 0.93 8.19
C ALA A 64 -2.45 1.19 9.28
N LEU A 65 -1.90 2.41 9.34
CA LEU A 65 -0.94 2.80 10.38
C LEU A 65 -1.60 2.86 11.76
N ALA A 66 -2.83 3.36 11.86
CA ALA A 66 -3.60 3.35 13.10
C ALA A 66 -3.87 1.91 13.59
N GLN A 67 -4.18 0.99 12.67
CA GLN A 67 -4.36 -0.43 13.00
C GLN A 67 -3.05 -1.09 13.47
N LEU A 68 -1.93 -0.80 12.80
CA LEU A 68 -0.60 -1.26 13.24
C LEU A 68 -0.29 -0.79 14.65
N ALA A 69 -0.59 0.48 14.96
CA ALA A 69 -0.40 1.04 16.29
C ALA A 69 -1.22 0.28 17.36
N GLN A 70 -2.50 -0.02 17.06
CA GLN A 70 -3.36 -0.81 17.94
C GLN A 70 -2.81 -2.22 18.13
N TRP A 71 -2.36 -2.89 17.09
CA TRP A 71 -1.76 -4.22 17.18
C TRP A 71 -0.47 -4.22 17.98
N ASN A 72 0.42 -3.24 17.79
CA ASN A 72 1.64 -3.11 18.57
C ASN A 72 1.36 -2.94 20.07
N VAL A 73 0.36 -2.12 20.43
CA VAL A 73 -0.09 -1.96 21.81
C VAL A 73 -0.66 -3.27 22.38
N ALA A 74 -1.34 -4.06 21.57
CA ALA A 74 -1.87 -5.38 21.94
C ALA A 74 -0.80 -6.50 21.93
N GLY A 75 0.47 -6.19 21.62
CA GLY A 75 1.58 -7.14 21.57
C GLY A 75 1.70 -7.93 20.26
N LEU A 76 0.92 -7.61 19.24
CA LEU A 76 1.02 -8.19 17.91
C LEU A 76 1.93 -7.33 17.03
N HIS A 77 3.20 -7.69 16.97
CA HIS A 77 4.18 -7.04 16.08
C HIS A 77 4.20 -7.72 14.72
N THR A 78 3.66 -7.05 13.71
CA THR A 78 3.49 -7.61 12.37
C THR A 78 3.71 -6.53 11.31
N CYS A 79 3.73 -6.92 10.02
CA CYS A 79 3.80 -6.01 8.89
C CYS A 79 2.43 -5.89 8.20
N VAL A 80 2.17 -4.73 7.62
CA VAL A 80 0.99 -4.51 6.76
C VAL A 80 1.45 -4.04 5.40
N SER A 81 0.95 -4.70 4.35
CA SER A 81 1.10 -4.28 2.96
C SER A 81 -0.11 -3.45 2.54
N VAL A 82 0.16 -2.38 1.81
CA VAL A 82 -0.85 -1.44 1.29
C VAL A 82 -0.63 -1.22 -0.19
N ASN A 83 -1.66 -1.42 -0.99
CA ASN A 83 -1.64 -1.12 -2.43
C ASN A 83 -1.60 0.39 -2.68
N ILE A 84 -0.71 0.84 -3.57
CA ILE A 84 -0.52 2.25 -3.95
C ILE A 84 -0.93 2.47 -5.40
N GLU A 85 -1.84 3.40 -5.59
CA GLU A 85 -2.34 3.78 -6.91
C GLU A 85 -1.36 4.67 -7.67
N SER A 86 -1.41 4.59 -9.01
CA SER A 86 -0.51 5.33 -9.91
C SER A 86 -0.53 6.85 -9.67
N LEU A 87 -1.69 7.43 -9.36
CA LEU A 87 -1.81 8.87 -9.05
C LEU A 87 -1.07 9.26 -7.76
N GLN A 88 -1.00 8.36 -6.77
CA GLN A 88 -0.23 8.62 -5.55
C GLN A 88 1.28 8.61 -5.82
N LEU A 89 1.75 7.75 -6.72
CA LEU A 89 3.17 7.70 -7.12
C LEU A 89 3.63 9.00 -7.81
N GLN A 90 2.70 9.72 -8.42
CA GLN A 90 2.95 10.99 -9.12
C GLN A 90 2.77 12.22 -8.21
N ASP A 91 2.16 12.05 -7.03
CA ASP A 91 1.93 13.15 -6.09
C ASP A 91 3.22 13.48 -5.32
N SER A 92 3.80 14.64 -5.60
CA SER A 92 5.02 15.12 -4.92
C SER A 92 4.85 15.27 -3.41
N SER A 93 3.62 15.39 -2.91
CA SER A 93 3.32 15.48 -1.48
C SER A 93 3.21 14.11 -0.80
N PHE A 94 3.28 12.99 -1.54
CA PHE A 94 3.11 11.63 -1.01
C PHE A 94 4.12 11.30 0.10
N VAL A 95 5.42 11.42 -0.19
CA VAL A 95 6.48 11.09 0.80
C VAL A 95 6.44 12.00 2.03
N PRO A 96 6.36 13.34 1.90
CA PRO A 96 6.18 14.22 3.05
C PRO A 96 4.97 13.86 3.91
N ARG A 97 3.84 13.53 3.29
CA ARG A 97 2.61 13.15 3.99
C ARG A 97 2.76 11.81 4.72
N LEU A 98 3.31 10.79 4.05
CA LEU A 98 3.57 9.48 4.68
C LEU A 98 4.50 9.62 5.88
N ARG A 99 5.54 10.46 5.77
CA ARG A 99 6.45 10.77 6.89
C ARG A 99 5.69 11.38 8.08
N ALA A 100 4.78 12.32 7.83
CA ALA A 100 3.95 12.92 8.87
C ALA A 100 3.00 11.90 9.50
N GLN A 101 2.39 11.01 8.70
CA GLN A 101 1.51 9.95 9.20
C GLN A 101 2.26 8.94 10.08
N LEU A 102 3.47 8.53 9.68
CA LEU A 102 4.33 7.67 10.51
C LEU A 102 4.74 8.36 11.81
N ALA A 103 5.11 9.63 11.75
CA ALA A 103 5.46 10.42 12.95
C ALA A 103 4.29 10.58 13.93
N ALA A 104 3.04 10.58 13.42
CA ALA A 104 1.84 10.61 14.25
C ALA A 104 1.54 9.26 14.96
N GLN A 105 2.25 8.18 14.61
CA GLN A 105 2.09 6.85 15.18
C GLN A 105 3.42 6.34 15.79
N PRO A 106 3.86 6.86 16.93
CA PRO A 106 5.21 6.62 17.47
C PRO A 106 5.47 5.16 17.87
N THR A 107 4.44 4.34 18.02
CA THR A 107 4.55 2.90 18.29
C THR A 107 4.78 2.08 17.02
N VAL A 108 4.60 2.66 15.84
CA VAL A 108 4.77 1.98 14.55
C VAL A 108 6.17 2.24 14.00
N GLN A 109 6.89 1.18 13.70
CA GLN A 109 8.15 1.27 12.97
C GLN A 109 7.87 1.31 11.47
N ALA A 110 8.59 2.14 10.73
CA ALA A 110 8.43 2.25 9.27
C ALA A 110 8.63 0.89 8.55
N THR A 111 9.46 0.01 9.13
CA THR A 111 9.70 -1.36 8.63
C THR A 111 8.47 -2.29 8.72
N GLN A 112 7.43 -1.89 9.45
CA GLN A 112 6.17 -2.63 9.53
C GLN A 112 5.20 -2.27 8.38
N LEU A 113 5.54 -1.25 7.58
CA LEU A 113 4.77 -0.86 6.39
C LEU A 113 5.47 -1.35 5.12
N GLU A 114 4.73 -2.03 4.27
CA GLU A 114 5.12 -2.39 2.92
C GLU A 114 4.16 -1.73 1.93
N LEU A 115 4.68 -1.12 0.88
CA LEU A 115 3.88 -0.51 -0.18
C LEU A 115 3.94 -1.41 -1.42
N GLU A 116 2.78 -1.89 -1.87
CA GLU A 116 2.63 -2.71 -3.06
C GLU A 116 2.28 -1.80 -4.25
N ILE A 117 3.13 -1.80 -5.27
CA ILE A 117 3.03 -0.93 -6.44
C ILE A 117 2.70 -1.81 -7.64
N LEU A 118 1.61 -1.52 -8.34
CA LEU A 118 1.26 -2.21 -9.57
C LEU A 118 2.32 -1.98 -10.65
N GLU A 119 2.71 -3.05 -11.35
CA GLU A 119 3.69 -3.01 -12.45
C GLU A 119 3.34 -1.94 -13.49
N THR A 120 2.08 -1.88 -13.92
CA THR A 120 1.61 -0.93 -14.92
C THR A 120 1.77 0.53 -14.49
N GLY A 121 1.59 0.83 -13.21
CA GLY A 121 1.79 2.16 -12.64
C GLY A 121 3.25 2.58 -12.62
N ALA A 122 4.16 1.62 -12.39
CA ALA A 122 5.60 1.87 -12.34
C ALA A 122 6.22 2.11 -13.74
N LEU A 123 5.66 1.51 -14.79
CA LEU A 123 6.18 1.63 -16.16
C LEU A 123 6.03 3.05 -16.77
N ASN A 124 5.03 3.81 -16.36
CA ASN A 124 4.71 5.11 -16.96
C ASN A 124 5.80 6.18 -16.70
N ASN A 125 6.54 6.09 -15.59
CA ASN A 125 7.65 6.99 -15.26
C ASN A 125 8.68 6.34 -14.33
N MET A 126 9.49 5.45 -14.87
CA MET A 126 10.47 4.64 -14.14
C MET A 126 11.43 5.46 -13.27
N ALA A 127 11.95 6.58 -13.80
CA ALA A 127 12.91 7.40 -13.07
C ALA A 127 12.28 8.01 -11.82
N GLN A 128 11.06 8.51 -11.94
CA GLN A 128 10.31 9.09 -10.81
C GLN A 128 9.97 8.02 -9.77
N VAL A 129 9.49 6.85 -10.21
CA VAL A 129 9.15 5.73 -9.31
C VAL A 129 10.39 5.19 -8.60
N SER A 130 11.53 5.05 -9.30
CA SER A 130 12.80 4.65 -8.68
C SER A 130 13.26 5.64 -7.61
N ALA A 131 13.18 6.94 -7.89
CA ALA A 131 13.52 7.98 -6.93
C ALA A 131 12.59 7.97 -5.71
N LEU A 132 11.30 7.71 -5.93
CA LEU A 132 10.31 7.57 -4.87
C LEU A 132 10.62 6.36 -3.98
N ILE A 133 10.87 5.19 -4.58
CA ILE A 133 11.22 3.96 -3.85
C ILE A 133 12.49 4.18 -3.00
N ALA A 134 13.51 4.85 -3.54
CA ALA A 134 14.72 5.15 -2.80
C ALA A 134 14.44 6.04 -1.56
N GLN A 135 13.56 7.03 -1.69
CA GLN A 135 13.15 7.87 -0.54
C GLN A 135 12.36 7.06 0.52
N LEU A 136 11.48 6.16 0.10
CA LEU A 136 10.71 5.29 0.99
C LEU A 136 11.64 4.32 1.74
N GLN A 137 12.60 3.72 1.05
CA GLN A 137 13.61 2.84 1.65
C GLN A 137 14.49 3.58 2.67
N GLN A 138 14.87 4.85 2.40
CA GLN A 138 15.59 5.68 3.38
C GLN A 138 14.77 5.96 4.64
N MET A 139 13.43 5.92 4.54
CA MET A 139 12.55 6.01 5.70
C MET A 139 12.38 4.66 6.41
N GLY A 140 12.85 3.56 5.84
CA GLY A 140 12.66 2.20 6.35
C GLY A 140 11.40 1.51 5.85
N VAL A 141 10.63 2.13 4.94
CA VAL A 141 9.44 1.54 4.33
C VAL A 141 9.84 0.58 3.22
N SER A 142 9.28 -0.63 3.23
CA SER A 142 9.49 -1.62 2.17
C SER A 142 8.61 -1.32 0.96
N CYS A 143 9.12 -1.62 -0.23
CA CYS A 143 8.34 -1.55 -1.47
C CYS A 143 8.39 -2.88 -2.20
N ALA A 144 7.25 -3.28 -2.74
CA ALA A 144 7.08 -4.48 -3.52
C ALA A 144 6.37 -4.17 -4.83
N LEU A 145 6.64 -4.96 -5.86
CA LEU A 145 5.87 -4.92 -7.10
C LEU A 145 4.83 -6.02 -7.09
N ASP A 146 3.59 -5.65 -7.31
CA ASP A 146 2.47 -6.58 -7.44
C ASP A 146 2.12 -6.85 -8.92
N ASP A 147 1.49 -7.99 -9.19
CA ASP A 147 1.13 -8.48 -10.52
C ASP A 147 2.30 -8.61 -11.50
N PHE A 148 3.49 -8.99 -10.96
CA PHE A 148 4.70 -9.14 -11.75
C PHE A 148 4.59 -10.29 -12.78
N GLY A 149 4.91 -9.97 -14.05
CA GLY A 149 4.92 -10.96 -15.14
C GLY A 149 3.65 -11.00 -15.98
N THR A 150 2.67 -10.16 -15.69
CA THR A 150 1.47 -9.97 -16.54
C THR A 150 1.70 -8.99 -17.68
N GLY A 151 2.83 -8.26 -17.66
CA GLY A 151 3.24 -7.25 -18.65
C GLY A 151 4.64 -7.47 -19.22
N PHE A 152 5.27 -6.41 -19.69
CA PHE A 152 6.58 -6.41 -20.38
C PHE A 152 7.79 -6.33 -19.45
N SER A 153 7.65 -6.62 -18.17
CA SER A 153 8.72 -6.42 -17.20
C SER A 153 9.82 -7.45 -17.31
N SER A 154 11.00 -6.96 -17.64
CA SER A 154 12.23 -7.75 -17.56
C SER A 154 12.78 -7.78 -16.12
N LEU A 155 13.51 -8.84 -15.76
CA LEU A 155 14.31 -8.91 -14.51
C LEU A 155 15.25 -7.70 -14.34
N THR A 156 15.60 -7.02 -15.43
CA THR A 156 16.36 -5.77 -15.46
C THR A 156 15.61 -4.63 -14.78
N PHE A 157 14.28 -4.59 -14.95
CA PHE A 157 13.39 -3.61 -14.33
C PHE A 157 13.40 -3.73 -12.78
N LEU A 158 13.30 -4.96 -12.27
CA LEU A 158 13.39 -5.22 -10.82
C LEU A 158 14.71 -4.77 -10.21
N LYS A 159 15.83 -5.02 -10.91
CA LYS A 159 17.15 -4.59 -10.44
C LYS A 159 17.29 -3.06 -10.38
N GLN A 160 16.67 -2.35 -11.32
CA GLN A 160 16.72 -0.88 -11.36
C GLN A 160 15.83 -0.24 -10.27
N LEU A 161 14.70 -0.85 -9.94
CA LEU A 161 13.79 -0.31 -8.94
C LEU A 161 14.23 -0.57 -7.49
N GLY A 162 15.12 -1.54 -7.23
CA GLY A 162 15.50 -1.93 -5.87
C GLY A 162 14.33 -2.47 -5.02
N ALA A 163 13.18 -2.70 -5.65
CA ALA A 163 12.00 -3.29 -5.02
C ALA A 163 12.11 -4.82 -4.94
N ARG A 164 11.44 -5.43 -3.98
CA ARG A 164 11.32 -6.89 -3.92
C ARG A 164 10.14 -7.35 -4.77
N PRO A 165 10.28 -8.39 -5.60
CA PRO A 165 9.13 -9.00 -6.26
C PRO A 165 8.31 -9.77 -5.23
N ILE A 166 7.00 -9.67 -5.27
CA ILE A 166 6.13 -10.37 -4.31
C ILE A 166 5.26 -11.42 -4.95
N LYS A 167 4.90 -11.40 -6.16
CA LYS A 167 4.03 -12.45 -6.73
C LYS A 167 4.15 -12.54 -8.23
#